data_f93bc7035857433cd0905945536b4c3b
#
_entry.id   f93bc7035857433cd0905945536b4c3b
#
_cell.length_a   1.000
_cell.length_b   1.000
_cell.length_c   1.000
_cell.angle_alpha   90.00
_cell.angle_beta   90.00
_cell.angle_gamma   90.00
#
_symmetry.space_group_name_H-M   'P 1'
#
loop_
_entity.id
_entity.type
_entity.pdbx_description
1 polymer ?
#
loop_
_entity_poly.entity_id
_entity_poly.type
_entity_poly.pdbx_seq_one_letter_code
_entity_poly.pdbx_strand_id
1 'polypeptide(L)'
;ALFLAGIVPGILVGVSLMVTIKFMAKRYNFPAVTEKTTWSQRGKASLKAFFPLMTPVIILGGILGGIFTPTEASAVAAAYAMFIGLFVLKSLKWKDVPKVMTKAAMVSSVVLLLVGAAMAFKTVVSLSHAPEHLAAFVLGLTDNPYVLLFLINILLFVVGMFLDAGP
;
A
#
# COMPACT_ATOMS: atom_id res chain seq x y z
N ALA A 1 13.47 -9.52 -0.01
CA ALA A 1 13.48 -9.50 1.46
C ALA A 1 12.43 -8.55 2.04
N LEU A 2 12.36 -7.26 1.62
CA LEU A 2 11.41 -6.26 2.16
C LEU A 2 9.93 -6.65 2.02
N PHE A 3 9.52 -7.19 0.88
CA PHE A 3 8.14 -7.64 0.67
C PHE A 3 7.74 -8.79 1.60
N LEU A 4 8.64 -9.73 1.85
CA LEU A 4 8.41 -10.83 2.80
C LEU A 4 8.33 -10.32 4.24
N ALA A 5 9.19 -9.37 4.61
CA ALA A 5 9.16 -8.74 5.92
C ALA A 5 7.84 -7.97 6.19
N GLY A 6 7.19 -7.46 5.14
CA GLY A 6 5.90 -6.77 5.23
C GLY A 6 4.70 -7.69 5.50
N ILE A 7 4.81 -9.00 5.29
CA ILE A 7 3.68 -9.94 5.45
C ILE A 7 3.22 -9.99 6.92
N VAL A 8 4.14 -10.15 7.86
CA VAL A 8 3.80 -10.25 9.29
C VAL A 8 3.14 -8.97 9.82
N PRO A 9 3.74 -7.77 9.62
CA PRO A 9 3.08 -6.51 9.97
C PRO A 9 1.72 -6.32 9.28
N GLY A 10 1.61 -6.69 8.01
CA GLY A 10 0.36 -6.60 7.25
C GLY A 10 -0.76 -7.45 7.86
N ILE A 11 -0.46 -8.69 8.26
CA ILE A 11 -1.42 -9.56 8.96
C ILE A 11 -1.82 -8.96 10.31
N LEU A 12 -0.84 -8.44 11.07
CA LEU A 12 -1.11 -7.81 12.38
C LEU A 12 -2.04 -6.61 12.24
N VAL A 13 -1.80 -5.74 11.25
CA VAL A 13 -2.68 -4.59 10.96
C VAL A 13 -4.07 -5.08 10.56
N GLY A 14 -4.18 -6.06 9.68
CA GLY A 14 -5.45 -6.64 9.26
C GLY A 14 -6.25 -7.21 10.45
N VAL A 15 -5.60 -7.98 11.30
CA VAL A 15 -6.23 -8.53 12.51
C VAL A 15 -6.64 -7.43 13.48
N SER A 16 -5.78 -6.43 13.73
CA SER A 16 -6.10 -5.27 14.57
C SER A 16 -7.34 -4.53 14.08
N LEU A 17 -7.42 -4.27 12.77
CA LEU A 17 -8.59 -3.62 12.16
C LEU A 17 -9.85 -4.47 12.31
N MET A 18 -9.77 -5.77 12.09
CA MET A 18 -10.91 -6.69 12.27
C MET A 18 -11.41 -6.68 13.71
N VAL A 19 -10.50 -6.71 14.69
CA VAL A 19 -10.83 -6.64 16.12
C VAL A 19 -11.48 -5.30 16.46
N THR A 20 -10.87 -4.20 16.01
CA THR A 20 -11.39 -2.84 16.22
C THR A 20 -12.80 -2.68 15.63
N ILE A 21 -13.00 -3.11 14.38
CA ILE A 21 -14.32 -3.06 13.73
C ILE A 21 -15.33 -3.88 14.49
N LYS A 22 -14.97 -5.08 14.98
CA LYS A 22 -15.87 -5.93 15.76
C LYS A 22 -16.34 -5.25 17.06
N PHE A 23 -15.43 -4.57 17.78
CA PHE A 23 -15.78 -3.81 18.97
C PHE A 23 -16.62 -2.57 18.63
N MET A 24 -16.26 -1.84 17.60
CA MET A 24 -16.98 -0.64 17.18
C MET A 24 -18.36 -0.98 16.62
N ALA A 25 -18.50 -2.06 15.86
CA ALA A 25 -19.76 -2.48 15.26
C ALA A 25 -20.84 -2.71 16.33
N LYS A 26 -20.45 -3.24 17.51
CA LYS A 26 -21.36 -3.42 18.64
C LYS A 26 -21.74 -2.09 19.30
N ARG A 27 -20.79 -1.13 19.34
CA ARG A 27 -21.00 0.19 19.98
C ARG A 27 -21.79 1.15 19.10
N TYR A 28 -21.58 1.10 17.80
CA TYR A 28 -22.18 2.03 16.83
C TYR A 28 -23.34 1.43 16.03
N ASN A 29 -23.82 0.23 16.40
CA ASN A 29 -24.91 -0.47 15.72
C ASN A 29 -24.77 -0.46 14.18
N PHE A 30 -23.60 -0.88 13.69
CA PHE A 30 -23.42 -0.97 12.25
C PHE A 30 -24.46 -1.91 11.63
N PRO A 31 -25.06 -1.55 10.49
CA PRO A 31 -26.05 -2.38 9.84
C PRO A 31 -25.43 -3.73 9.47
N ALA A 32 -25.88 -4.78 10.16
CA ALA A 32 -25.48 -6.13 9.80
C ALA A 32 -26.24 -6.55 8.55
N VAL A 33 -25.51 -7.08 7.56
CA VAL A 33 -26.15 -7.71 6.40
C VAL A 33 -26.85 -8.97 6.88
N THR A 34 -28.17 -8.88 7.05
CA THR A 34 -29.03 -9.95 7.55
C THR A 34 -29.34 -11.01 6.49
N GLU A 35 -29.07 -10.72 5.22
CA GLU A 35 -29.30 -11.66 4.15
C GLU A 35 -28.30 -12.82 4.18
N LYS A 36 -28.82 -14.02 4.45
CA LYS A 36 -28.03 -15.25 4.38
C LYS A 36 -27.63 -15.52 2.96
N THR A 37 -26.38 -15.24 2.62
CA THR A 37 -25.83 -15.53 1.30
C THR A 37 -25.81 -17.04 1.06
N THR A 38 -26.47 -17.48 0.00
CA THR A 38 -26.51 -18.89 -0.40
C THR A 38 -25.11 -19.36 -0.86
N TRP A 39 -24.77 -20.63 -0.64
CA TRP A 39 -23.50 -21.22 -1.06
C TRP A 39 -23.21 -21.01 -2.55
N SER A 40 -24.25 -21.07 -3.40
CA SER A 40 -24.12 -20.79 -4.84
C SER A 40 -23.71 -19.34 -5.11
N GLN A 41 -24.25 -18.38 -4.36
CA GLN A 41 -23.87 -16.95 -4.48
C GLN A 41 -22.43 -16.73 -4.01
N ARG A 42 -22.00 -17.40 -2.92
CA ARG A 42 -20.62 -17.36 -2.45
C ARG A 42 -19.65 -17.91 -3.48
N GLY A 43 -19.98 -19.06 -4.11
CA GLY A 43 -19.17 -19.65 -5.17
C GLY A 43 -19.01 -18.71 -6.37
N LYS A 44 -20.11 -18.12 -6.84
CA LYS A 44 -20.07 -17.12 -7.95
C LYS A 44 -19.27 -15.87 -7.58
N ALA A 45 -19.41 -15.38 -6.35
CA ALA A 45 -18.65 -14.23 -5.87
C ALA A 45 -17.14 -14.54 -5.76
N SER A 46 -16.78 -15.72 -5.24
CA SER A 46 -15.39 -16.18 -5.16
C SER A 46 -14.76 -16.32 -6.55
N LEU A 47 -15.51 -16.85 -7.51
CA LEU A 47 -15.02 -16.99 -8.89
C LEU A 47 -14.79 -15.63 -9.55
N LYS A 48 -15.69 -14.66 -9.32
CA LYS A 48 -15.50 -13.29 -9.80
C LYS A 48 -14.34 -12.57 -9.10
N ALA A 49 -14.13 -12.84 -7.82
CA ALA A 49 -13.03 -12.25 -7.04
C ALA A 49 -11.68 -12.88 -7.39
N PHE A 50 -11.66 -14.11 -7.91
CA PHE A 50 -10.43 -14.83 -8.24
C PHE A 50 -9.53 -14.04 -9.20
N PHE A 51 -10.10 -13.48 -10.25
CA PHE A 51 -9.34 -12.73 -11.25
C PHE A 51 -8.68 -11.46 -10.66
N PRO A 52 -9.38 -10.57 -9.95
CA PRO A 52 -8.73 -9.44 -9.27
C PRO A 52 -7.69 -9.87 -8.23
N LEU A 53 -7.93 -10.97 -7.49
CA LEU A 53 -6.99 -11.48 -6.50
C LEU A 53 -5.70 -12.05 -7.11
N MET A 54 -5.70 -12.38 -8.40
CA MET A 54 -4.48 -12.76 -9.12
C MET A 54 -3.50 -11.58 -9.30
N THR A 55 -3.96 -10.34 -9.24
CA THR A 55 -3.08 -9.17 -9.39
C THR A 55 -1.95 -9.13 -8.35
N PRO A 56 -2.21 -9.23 -7.04
CA PRO A 56 -1.15 -9.34 -6.04
C PRO A 56 -0.24 -10.56 -6.25
N VAL A 57 -0.80 -11.68 -6.69
CA VAL A 57 -0.02 -12.91 -6.95
C VAL A 57 0.95 -12.70 -8.11
N ILE A 58 0.51 -12.04 -9.18
CA ILE A 58 1.36 -11.72 -10.35
C ILE A 58 2.48 -10.76 -9.92
N ILE A 59 2.16 -9.71 -9.16
CA ILE A 59 3.15 -8.73 -8.69
C ILE A 59 4.17 -9.40 -7.78
N LEU A 60 3.71 -9.99 -6.68
CA LEU A 60 4.59 -10.57 -5.67
C LEU A 60 5.33 -11.80 -6.21
N GLY A 61 4.64 -12.67 -6.94
CA GLY A 61 5.23 -13.85 -7.54
C GLY A 61 6.28 -13.50 -8.58
N GLY A 62 6.04 -12.50 -9.41
CA GLY A 62 6.99 -12.03 -10.42
C GLY A 62 8.24 -11.38 -9.81
N ILE A 63 8.05 -10.55 -8.77
CA ILE A 63 9.17 -9.89 -8.06
C ILE A 63 9.98 -10.90 -7.24
N LEU A 64 9.30 -11.75 -6.45
CA LEU A 64 9.97 -12.73 -5.59
C LEU A 64 10.64 -13.86 -6.40
N GLY A 65 10.04 -14.20 -7.55
CA GLY A 65 10.64 -15.13 -8.51
C GLY A 65 11.77 -14.54 -9.33
N GLY A 66 12.10 -13.24 -9.16
CA GLY A 66 13.17 -12.58 -9.90
C GLY A 66 12.90 -12.38 -11.39
N ILE A 67 11.63 -12.55 -11.83
CA ILE A 67 11.21 -12.42 -13.24
C ILE A 67 11.05 -10.94 -13.61
N PHE A 68 10.52 -10.14 -12.69
CA PHE A 68 10.20 -8.73 -12.90
C PHE A 68 10.86 -7.84 -11.86
N THR A 69 11.29 -6.68 -12.28
CA THR A 69 11.52 -5.54 -11.39
C THR A 69 10.19 -5.00 -10.86
N PRO A 70 10.15 -4.24 -9.75
CA PRO A 70 8.91 -3.63 -9.25
C PRO A 70 8.18 -2.76 -10.29
N THR A 71 8.93 -2.06 -11.14
CA THR A 71 8.38 -1.22 -12.21
C THR A 71 7.72 -2.06 -13.30
N GLU A 72 8.38 -3.13 -13.74
CA GLU A 72 7.83 -4.05 -14.74
C GLU A 72 6.61 -4.79 -14.21
N ALA A 73 6.66 -5.25 -12.95
CA ALA A 73 5.54 -5.90 -12.28
C ALA A 73 4.30 -4.99 -12.23
N SER A 74 4.49 -3.69 -11.97
CA SER A 74 3.40 -2.71 -11.95
C SER A 74 2.78 -2.51 -13.35
N ALA A 75 3.61 -2.48 -14.41
CA ALA A 75 3.13 -2.37 -15.78
C ALA A 75 2.35 -3.63 -16.22
N VAL A 76 2.85 -4.82 -15.88
CA VAL A 76 2.16 -6.09 -16.13
C VAL A 76 0.84 -6.16 -15.37
N ALA A 77 0.82 -5.74 -14.11
CA ALA A 77 -0.39 -5.71 -13.30
C ALA A 77 -1.44 -4.74 -13.84
N ALA A 78 -1.02 -3.57 -14.30
CA ALA A 78 -1.92 -2.59 -14.94
C ALA A 78 -2.51 -3.14 -16.24
N ALA A 79 -1.70 -3.76 -17.09
CA ALA A 79 -2.16 -4.42 -18.32
C ALA A 79 -3.13 -5.56 -18.01
N TYR A 80 -2.82 -6.40 -17.03
CA TYR A 80 -3.67 -7.48 -16.57
C TYR A 80 -5.02 -6.96 -16.03
N ALA A 81 -4.99 -5.94 -15.16
CA ALA A 81 -6.22 -5.35 -14.61
C ALA A 81 -7.10 -4.76 -15.72
N MET A 82 -6.49 -4.09 -16.70
CA MET A 82 -7.21 -3.54 -17.85
C MET A 82 -7.81 -4.65 -18.72
N PHE A 83 -7.06 -5.72 -18.98
CA PHE A 83 -7.55 -6.89 -19.72
C PHE A 83 -8.75 -7.53 -19.01
N ILE A 84 -8.65 -7.80 -17.72
CA ILE A 84 -9.74 -8.40 -16.94
C ILE A 84 -10.94 -7.47 -16.87
N GLY A 85 -10.72 -6.17 -16.66
CA GLY A 85 -11.80 -5.18 -16.59
C GLY A 85 -12.59 -5.07 -17.89
N LEU A 86 -11.92 -5.16 -19.03
CA LEU A 86 -12.56 -5.07 -20.36
C LEU A 86 -13.21 -6.37 -20.80
N PHE A 87 -12.52 -7.51 -20.68
CA PHE A 87 -12.93 -8.76 -21.33
C PHE A 87 -13.61 -9.75 -20.39
N VAL A 88 -13.14 -9.88 -19.15
CA VAL A 88 -13.63 -10.89 -18.20
C VAL A 88 -14.77 -10.35 -17.35
N LEU A 89 -14.54 -9.28 -16.63
CA LEU A 89 -15.54 -8.69 -15.72
C LEU A 89 -16.48 -7.72 -16.43
N LYS A 90 -16.08 -7.23 -17.61
CA LYS A 90 -16.81 -6.23 -18.40
C LYS A 90 -17.24 -5.01 -17.56
N SER A 91 -16.45 -4.71 -16.53
CA SER A 91 -16.66 -3.56 -15.64
C SER A 91 -16.14 -2.26 -16.24
N LEU A 92 -15.22 -2.35 -17.21
CA LEU A 92 -14.64 -1.25 -17.95
C LEU A 92 -15.10 -1.31 -19.41
N LYS A 93 -15.52 -0.19 -19.97
CA LYS A 93 -15.87 -0.05 -21.37
C LYS A 93 -14.70 0.58 -22.14
N TRP A 94 -14.54 0.24 -23.40
CA TRP A 94 -13.51 0.84 -24.26
C TRP A 94 -13.55 2.38 -24.28
N LYS A 95 -14.74 2.96 -24.17
CA LYS A 95 -14.95 4.43 -24.10
C LYS A 95 -14.40 5.04 -22.82
N ASP A 96 -14.25 4.26 -21.74
CA ASP A 96 -13.77 4.73 -20.44
C ASP A 96 -12.25 4.68 -20.33
N VAL A 97 -11.58 3.89 -21.20
CA VAL A 97 -10.13 3.73 -21.18
C VAL A 97 -9.38 5.07 -21.28
N PRO A 98 -9.69 5.97 -22.21
CA PRO A 98 -9.01 7.27 -22.26
C PRO A 98 -9.16 8.07 -20.97
N LYS A 99 -10.35 8.04 -20.37
CA LYS A 99 -10.62 8.73 -19.10
C LYS A 99 -9.79 8.16 -17.94
N VAL A 100 -9.68 6.83 -17.86
CA VAL A 100 -8.85 6.16 -16.86
C VAL A 100 -7.38 6.52 -17.07
N MET A 101 -6.89 6.48 -18.30
CA MET A 101 -5.50 6.83 -18.65
C MET A 101 -5.19 8.29 -18.31
N THR A 102 -6.09 9.22 -18.64
CA THR A 102 -5.93 10.64 -18.29
C THR A 102 -5.87 10.83 -16.78
N LYS A 103 -6.76 10.17 -16.03
CA LYS A 103 -6.75 10.23 -14.57
C LYS A 103 -5.45 9.66 -13.99
N ALA A 104 -5.00 8.51 -14.49
CA ALA A 104 -3.72 7.91 -14.08
C ALA A 104 -2.54 8.84 -14.39
N ALA A 105 -2.51 9.44 -15.58
CA ALA A 105 -1.47 10.40 -15.97
C ALA A 105 -1.45 11.63 -15.06
N MET A 106 -2.63 12.19 -14.70
CA MET A 106 -2.71 13.31 -13.76
C MET A 106 -2.15 12.96 -12.38
N VAL A 107 -2.56 11.82 -11.82
CA VAL A 107 -2.03 11.35 -10.52
C VAL A 107 -0.52 11.13 -10.60
N SER A 108 -0.03 10.48 -11.64
CA SER A 108 1.40 10.26 -11.84
C SER A 108 2.19 11.56 -11.97
N SER A 109 1.63 12.57 -12.65
CA SER A 109 2.27 13.88 -12.80
C SER A 109 2.43 14.60 -11.47
N VAL A 110 1.41 14.55 -10.60
CA VAL A 110 1.47 15.14 -9.26
C VAL A 110 2.53 14.42 -8.43
N VAL A 111 2.54 13.09 -8.44
CA VAL A 111 3.53 12.29 -7.70
C VAL A 111 4.95 12.59 -8.19
N LEU A 112 5.18 12.67 -9.50
CA LEU A 112 6.49 12.99 -10.07
C LEU A 112 6.96 14.39 -9.67
N LEU A 113 6.05 15.38 -9.63
CA LEU A 113 6.36 16.72 -9.16
C LEU A 113 6.80 16.71 -7.69
N LEU A 114 6.05 15.99 -6.84
CA LEU A 114 6.38 15.83 -5.43
C LEU A 114 7.73 15.12 -5.22
N VAL A 115 8.01 14.08 -6.00
CA VAL A 115 9.31 13.39 -5.96
C VAL A 115 10.44 14.33 -6.38
N GLY A 116 10.24 15.14 -7.42
CA GLY A 116 11.22 16.15 -7.84
C GLY A 116 11.50 17.17 -6.73
N ALA A 117 10.46 17.70 -6.10
CA ALA A 117 10.61 18.62 -4.96
C ALA A 117 11.29 17.94 -3.75
N ALA A 118 10.94 16.70 -3.45
CA ALA A 118 11.57 15.92 -2.38
C ALA A 118 13.05 15.66 -2.64
N MET A 119 13.47 15.44 -3.90
CA MET A 119 14.88 15.28 -4.25
C MET A 119 15.67 16.57 -4.05
N ALA A 120 15.10 17.73 -4.42
CA ALA A 120 15.71 19.02 -4.15
C ALA A 120 15.86 19.27 -2.63
N PHE A 121 14.80 19.01 -1.86
CA PHE A 121 14.83 19.11 -0.40
C PHE A 121 15.86 18.17 0.22
N LYS A 122 15.92 16.92 -0.22
CA LYS A 122 16.93 15.94 0.21
C LYS A 122 18.35 16.48 0.04
N THR A 123 18.64 17.12 -1.10
CA THR A 123 19.96 17.68 -1.38
C THR A 123 20.32 18.79 -0.37
N VAL A 124 19.37 19.69 -0.10
CA VAL A 124 19.59 20.76 0.89
C VAL A 124 19.82 20.20 2.30
N VAL A 125 19.00 19.23 2.70
CA VAL A 125 19.14 18.56 4.02
C VAL A 125 20.48 17.81 4.12
N SER A 126 20.91 17.15 3.05
CA SER A 126 22.21 16.47 3.03
C SER A 126 23.38 17.44 3.15
N LEU A 127 23.31 18.58 2.46
CA LEU A 127 24.35 19.61 2.53
C LEU A 127 24.42 20.31 3.91
N SER A 128 23.32 20.36 4.64
CA SER A 128 23.26 20.96 5.99
C SER A 128 23.83 20.06 7.09
N HIS A 129 24.26 18.83 6.76
CA HIS A 129 24.67 17.81 7.74
C HIS A 129 23.65 17.53 8.86
N ALA A 130 22.38 17.87 8.61
CA ALA A 130 21.32 17.66 9.59
C ALA A 130 21.11 16.17 9.96
N PRO A 131 21.21 15.20 9.04
CA PRO A 131 21.12 13.79 9.39
C PRO A 131 22.22 13.33 10.36
N GLU A 132 23.46 13.81 10.17
CA GLU A 132 24.61 13.49 11.03
C GLU A 132 24.42 14.06 12.43
N HIS A 133 23.94 15.30 12.54
CA HIS A 133 23.64 15.94 13.83
C HIS A 133 22.51 15.21 14.56
N LEU A 134 21.45 14.83 13.86
CA LEU A 134 20.35 14.04 14.42
C LEU A 134 20.82 12.65 14.87
N ALA A 135 21.62 11.98 14.06
CA ALA A 135 22.18 10.68 14.42
C ALA A 135 23.07 10.76 15.65
N ALA A 136 23.97 11.76 15.73
CA ALA A 136 24.81 11.98 16.88
C ALA A 136 24.01 12.30 18.16
N PHE A 137 22.95 13.11 18.04
CA PHE A 137 22.03 13.39 19.13
C PHE A 137 21.33 12.14 19.65
N VAL A 138 20.75 11.32 18.76
CA VAL A 138 20.00 10.11 19.13
C VAL A 138 20.94 9.05 19.71
N LEU A 139 22.14 8.87 19.14
CA LEU A 139 23.15 7.95 19.66
C LEU A 139 23.73 8.41 20.99
N GLY A 140 23.75 9.71 21.25
CA GLY A 140 24.17 10.27 22.56
C GLY A 140 23.14 10.05 23.67
N LEU A 141 21.90 9.67 23.37
CA LEU A 141 20.87 9.44 24.39
C LEU A 141 20.97 8.06 25.06
N THR A 142 21.48 7.07 24.35
CA THR A 142 21.55 5.70 24.87
C THR A 142 22.49 4.82 24.05
N ASP A 143 23.24 3.96 24.76
CA ASP A 143 24.07 2.90 24.17
C ASP A 143 23.28 1.59 23.95
N ASN A 144 22.06 1.52 24.44
CA ASN A 144 21.23 0.30 24.34
C ASN A 144 20.50 0.26 22.98
N PRO A 145 20.81 -0.73 22.09
CA PRO A 145 20.22 -0.81 20.77
C PRO A 145 18.67 -0.98 20.78
N TYR A 146 18.12 -1.61 21.81
CA TYR A 146 16.66 -1.78 21.91
C TYR A 146 15.94 -0.47 22.25
N VAL A 147 16.54 0.33 23.13
CA VAL A 147 16.01 1.68 23.47
C VAL A 147 16.12 2.59 22.26
N LEU A 148 17.23 2.52 21.53
CA LEU A 148 17.45 3.28 20.30
C LEU A 148 16.36 2.95 19.26
N LEU A 149 16.13 1.67 18.99
CA LEU A 149 15.10 1.22 18.07
C LEU A 149 13.68 1.66 18.51
N PHE A 150 13.42 1.64 19.80
CA PHE A 150 12.14 2.11 20.35
C PHE A 150 11.96 3.63 20.14
N LEU A 151 12.98 4.43 20.38
CA LEU A 151 12.94 5.88 20.13
C LEU A 151 12.73 6.19 18.64
N ILE A 152 13.41 5.47 17.75
CA ILE A 152 13.23 5.61 16.30
C ILE A 152 11.80 5.24 15.92
N ASN A 153 11.22 4.18 16.48
CA ASN A 153 9.84 3.80 16.19
C ASN A 153 8.84 4.87 16.68
N ILE A 154 9.06 5.48 17.84
CA ILE A 154 8.22 6.60 18.32
C ILE A 154 8.32 7.78 17.35
N LEU A 155 9.55 8.15 16.94
CA LEU A 155 9.75 9.22 15.97
C LEU A 155 9.02 8.95 14.66
N LEU A 156 9.17 7.73 14.10
CA LEU A 156 8.49 7.32 12.88
C LEU A 156 6.97 7.29 13.04
N PHE A 157 6.49 6.90 14.21
CA PHE A 157 5.05 6.91 14.50
C PHE A 157 4.49 8.34 14.49
N VAL A 158 5.17 9.27 15.19
CA VAL A 158 4.78 10.68 15.22
C VAL A 158 4.83 11.28 13.81
N VAL A 159 5.94 11.10 13.10
CA VAL A 159 6.10 11.58 11.72
C VAL A 159 5.02 10.98 10.81
N GLY A 160 4.75 9.67 10.93
CA GLY A 160 3.72 8.96 10.15
C GLY A 160 2.28 9.44 10.42
N MET A 161 2.02 10.06 11.58
CA MET A 161 0.70 10.69 11.83
C MET A 161 0.49 11.97 11.02
N PHE A 162 1.56 12.65 10.63
CA PHE A 162 1.52 13.90 9.87
C PHE A 162 1.75 13.71 8.37
N LEU A 163 2.45 12.63 8.01
CA LEU A 163 2.71 12.28 6.62
C LEU A 163 1.61 11.34 6.14
N ASP A 164 0.77 11.83 5.24
CA ASP A 164 -0.13 10.95 4.50
C ASP A 164 0.69 10.08 3.55
N ALA A 165 0.39 8.79 3.52
CA ALA A 165 1.11 7.80 2.68
C ALA A 165 0.77 7.94 1.19
N GLY A 166 0.25 9.07 0.83
CA GLY A 166 0.08 9.51 -0.53
C GLY A 166 -1.31 9.47 -1.05
N PRO A 167 -1.61 10.17 -2.14
CA PRO A 167 -2.82 9.92 -2.91
C PRO A 167 -2.68 8.65 -3.76
#